data_4fa2cca1bebd997060a58248d793f375
#
_entry.id   4fa2cca1bebd997060a58248d793f375
#
_cell.length_a   1.000
_cell.length_b   1.000
_cell.length_c   1.000
_cell.angle_alpha   90.00
_cell.angle_beta   90.00
_cell.angle_gamma   90.00
#
_symmetry.space_group_name_H-M   'P 1'
#
loop_
_entity.id
_entity.type
_entity.pdbx_description
1 polymer ?
#
loop_
_entity_poly.entity_id
_entity_poly.type
_entity_poly.pdbx_seq_one_letter_code
_entity_poly.pdbx_strand_id
1 'polypeptide(L)'
;PAMELYRLCIDRVRRRKAHILSEAEERVMALAGDMTNSPDTIFSMLNDADMKFPDAADKDGNKHQVTHGSYIPLMHSSDRELRKSAFQSLYSVYDNFKNTSAAVLASQVKCLTFNARARKYASTLEAALSGNEVPVEVYKQLIEAVHENMDYMYKYVKLRKKLLGVDELHAYDLYTPIVSDVDVKIPFEQAKQEVYDSLAPMGEDYRAIFREGIEQRWIDVYENEGKRSGAYSAGARVHPYVLLNHKDTLDSEFTLAHEMGHAIHSYLSNKNQPVVYSDYVIFVAEVASTCNESLLMQHLLKTTTDKKRRAYLINYFLEQFRTTLYRQTMFAEFELMINEKVENGESLTAETLCEMYRNLNILYYGEDIVIDHELDLEWARIPHFYYNYYVYQYATGFSAAIALSQRILKEGAPAVNDYIGFLSGGCSKDPIALLQGAGVDMTSKKPVTEALKLFGELIDEMEELMN
;
A
#
# COMPACT_ATOMS: atom_id res chain seq x y z
N PRO A 1 -9.83 -1.21 40.88
CA PRO A 1 -9.69 0.06 40.14
C PRO A 1 -8.33 0.19 39.41
N ALA A 2 -7.19 -0.10 40.09
CA ALA A 2 -5.85 0.06 39.49
C ALA A 2 -5.58 -0.89 38.30
N MET A 3 -6.21 -2.06 38.24
CA MET A 3 -6.04 -3.04 37.15
C MET A 3 -7.00 -2.81 35.95
N GLU A 4 -8.00 -1.95 36.11
CA GLU A 4 -8.98 -1.69 35.03
C GLU A 4 -8.30 -1.09 33.80
N LEU A 5 -7.34 -0.21 34.00
CA LEU A 5 -6.52 0.37 32.92
C LEU A 5 -5.82 -0.72 32.07
N TYR A 6 -5.40 -1.82 32.68
CA TYR A 6 -4.64 -2.88 32.01
C TYR A 6 -5.52 -4.06 31.54
N ARG A 7 -6.84 -3.96 31.69
CA ARG A 7 -7.77 -5.07 31.38
C ARG A 7 -7.59 -5.58 29.96
N LEU A 8 -7.64 -4.71 28.97
CA LEU A 8 -7.47 -5.09 27.56
C LEU A 8 -6.09 -5.70 27.29
N CYS A 9 -5.03 -5.14 27.89
CA CYS A 9 -3.69 -5.71 27.78
C CYS A 9 -3.63 -7.16 28.34
N ILE A 10 -4.27 -7.39 29.50
CA ILE A 10 -4.37 -8.72 30.11
C ILE A 10 -5.20 -9.67 29.23
N ASP A 11 -6.32 -9.19 28.67
CA ASP A 11 -7.17 -9.99 27.77
C ASP A 11 -6.43 -10.36 26.48
N ARG A 12 -5.61 -9.47 25.92
CA ARG A 12 -4.71 -9.76 24.79
C ARG A 12 -3.68 -10.85 25.13
N VAL A 13 -3.08 -10.80 26.31
CA VAL A 13 -2.17 -11.85 26.78
C VAL A 13 -2.90 -13.18 26.93
N ARG A 14 -4.11 -13.15 27.50
CA ARG A 14 -4.93 -14.37 27.69
C ARG A 14 -5.36 -15.00 26.36
N ARG A 15 -5.73 -14.19 25.36
CA ARG A 15 -6.10 -14.68 24.03
C ARG A 15 -4.97 -15.50 23.41
N ARG A 16 -3.74 -15.04 23.52
CA ARG A 16 -2.57 -15.74 23.00
C ARG A 16 -2.25 -17.05 23.72
N LYS A 17 -2.83 -17.30 24.90
CA LYS A 17 -2.56 -18.51 25.69
C LYS A 17 -2.85 -19.81 24.93
N ALA A 18 -3.85 -19.82 24.04
CA ALA A 18 -4.19 -21.00 23.23
C ALA A 18 -3.07 -21.39 22.25
N HIS A 19 -2.20 -20.44 21.89
CA HIS A 19 -1.12 -20.55 20.92
C HIS A 19 0.28 -20.55 21.56
N ILE A 20 0.34 -20.54 22.89
CA ILE A 20 1.59 -20.71 23.66
C ILE A 20 1.81 -22.20 23.88
N LEU A 21 3.02 -22.65 23.59
CA LEU A 21 3.46 -24.03 23.73
C LEU A 21 4.04 -24.28 25.13
N SER A 22 4.40 -25.53 25.42
CA SER A 22 5.19 -25.85 26.62
C SER A 22 6.58 -25.20 26.54
N GLU A 23 7.23 -25.01 27.69
CA GLU A 23 8.57 -24.42 27.76
C GLU A 23 9.58 -25.13 26.85
N ALA A 24 9.54 -26.47 26.80
CA ALA A 24 10.42 -27.27 25.97
C ALA A 24 10.15 -27.06 24.47
N GLU A 25 8.87 -26.98 24.07
CA GLU A 25 8.48 -26.71 22.68
C GLU A 25 8.82 -25.27 22.28
N GLU A 26 8.55 -24.27 23.11
CA GLU A 26 8.94 -22.88 22.86
C GLU A 26 10.46 -22.73 22.68
N ARG A 27 11.25 -23.48 23.47
CA ARG A 27 12.70 -23.51 23.30
C ARG A 27 13.11 -24.07 21.93
N VAL A 28 12.47 -25.14 21.47
CA VAL A 28 12.72 -25.71 20.13
C VAL A 28 12.33 -24.71 19.03
N MET A 29 11.16 -24.06 19.16
CA MET A 29 10.71 -23.04 18.22
C MET A 29 11.67 -21.85 18.16
N ALA A 30 12.19 -21.40 19.29
CA ALA A 30 13.17 -20.32 19.36
C ALA A 30 14.49 -20.69 18.66
N LEU A 31 14.97 -21.94 18.87
CA LEU A 31 16.16 -22.45 18.19
C LEU A 31 15.96 -22.61 16.67
N ALA A 32 14.74 -22.89 16.22
CA ALA A 32 14.40 -22.97 14.80
C ALA A 32 14.29 -21.58 14.13
N GLY A 33 14.22 -20.49 14.91
CA GLY A 33 14.00 -19.12 14.42
C GLY A 33 14.97 -18.71 13.31
N ASP A 34 16.26 -18.94 13.51
CA ASP A 34 17.29 -18.60 12.51
C ASP A 34 17.09 -19.35 11.19
N MET A 35 16.64 -20.61 11.25
CA MET A 35 16.35 -21.39 10.04
C MET A 35 15.11 -20.88 9.32
N THR A 36 14.09 -20.46 10.05
CA THR A 36 12.84 -19.95 9.44
C THR A 36 13.00 -18.59 8.80
N ASN A 37 14.05 -17.83 9.12
CA ASN A 37 14.40 -16.56 8.48
C ASN A 37 15.26 -16.74 7.22
N SER A 38 15.80 -17.96 6.98
CA SER A 38 16.69 -18.19 5.85
C SER A 38 16.08 -17.90 4.48
N PRO A 39 14.78 -18.19 4.19
CA PRO A 39 14.20 -17.89 2.88
C PRO A 39 14.26 -16.41 2.53
N ASP A 40 13.90 -15.51 3.45
CA ASP A 40 13.99 -14.06 3.25
C ASP A 40 15.43 -13.60 3.02
N THR A 41 16.37 -14.11 3.82
CA THR A 41 17.80 -13.81 3.65
C THR A 41 18.32 -14.27 2.29
N ILE A 42 17.97 -15.49 1.84
CA ILE A 42 18.39 -16.02 0.53
C ILE A 42 17.78 -15.19 -0.59
N PHE A 43 16.48 -14.84 -0.48
CA PHE A 43 15.83 -13.95 -1.44
C PHE A 43 16.58 -12.62 -1.55
N SER A 44 16.85 -11.96 -0.42
CA SER A 44 17.52 -10.66 -0.40
C SER A 44 18.93 -10.74 -1.01
N MET A 45 19.70 -11.78 -0.69
CA MET A 45 21.04 -11.93 -1.29
C MET A 45 20.98 -12.17 -2.79
N LEU A 46 20.11 -13.06 -3.25
CA LEU A 46 19.92 -13.32 -4.67
C LEU A 46 19.43 -12.06 -5.41
N ASN A 47 18.37 -11.44 -4.90
CA ASN A 47 17.68 -10.31 -5.54
C ASN A 47 18.54 -9.04 -5.53
N ASP A 48 19.09 -8.66 -4.39
CA ASP A 48 19.71 -7.35 -4.20
C ASP A 48 21.21 -7.35 -4.50
N ALA A 49 21.90 -8.49 -4.28
CA ALA A 49 23.34 -8.59 -4.43
C ALA A 49 23.79 -9.29 -5.72
N ASP A 50 23.20 -10.46 -6.04
CA ASP A 50 23.72 -11.33 -7.10
C ASP A 50 23.14 -11.00 -8.48
N MET A 51 21.85 -10.66 -8.56
CA MET A 51 21.20 -10.36 -9.84
C MET A 51 21.77 -9.10 -10.50
N LYS A 52 22.14 -9.23 -11.77
CA LYS A 52 22.60 -8.13 -12.63
C LYS A 52 21.79 -8.16 -13.91
N PHE A 53 21.26 -7.02 -14.30
CA PHE A 53 20.38 -6.90 -15.45
C PHE A 53 21.16 -6.35 -16.64
N PRO A 54 20.93 -6.86 -17.87
CA PRO A 54 21.43 -6.24 -19.10
C PRO A 54 20.93 -4.79 -19.21
N ASP A 55 21.71 -3.94 -19.91
CA ASP A 55 21.26 -2.61 -20.24
C ASP A 55 20.02 -2.65 -21.16
N ALA A 56 19.09 -1.75 -20.95
CA ALA A 56 18.00 -1.49 -21.90
C ALA A 56 18.46 -0.54 -23.01
N ALA A 57 17.83 -0.64 -24.17
CA ALA A 57 18.08 0.28 -25.29
C ALA A 57 16.85 1.14 -25.55
N ASP A 58 17.07 2.44 -25.84
CA ASP A 58 16.04 3.33 -26.33
C ASP A 58 15.88 3.22 -27.86
N LYS A 59 14.92 3.95 -28.43
CA LYS A 59 14.64 3.96 -29.89
C LYS A 59 15.84 4.40 -30.75
N ASP A 60 16.79 5.14 -30.18
CA ASP A 60 17.98 5.64 -30.83
C ASP A 60 19.21 4.72 -30.62
N GLY A 61 19.04 3.61 -29.87
CA GLY A 61 20.06 2.62 -29.58
C GLY A 61 20.97 2.99 -28.40
N ASN A 62 20.68 4.07 -27.66
CA ASN A 62 21.44 4.40 -26.45
C ASN A 62 21.13 3.40 -25.34
N LYS A 63 22.16 3.11 -24.54
CA LYS A 63 22.05 2.17 -23.43
C LYS A 63 21.68 2.84 -22.13
N HIS A 64 20.76 2.22 -21.42
CA HIS A 64 20.29 2.65 -20.10
C HIS A 64 20.46 1.50 -19.09
N GLN A 65 21.16 1.74 -18.00
CA GLN A 65 21.36 0.75 -16.97
C GLN A 65 20.04 0.36 -16.31
N VAL A 66 19.75 -0.96 -16.26
CA VAL A 66 18.59 -1.52 -15.55
C VAL A 66 19.06 -1.99 -14.17
N THR A 67 18.40 -1.49 -13.14
CA THR A 67 18.55 -1.90 -11.74
C THR A 67 17.16 -1.94 -11.10
N HIS A 68 17.02 -2.48 -9.88
CA HIS A 68 15.75 -2.37 -9.14
C HIS A 68 15.29 -0.92 -8.96
N GLY A 69 16.23 0.00 -8.72
CA GLY A 69 15.94 1.42 -8.52
C GLY A 69 15.62 2.18 -9.82
N SER A 70 16.25 1.82 -10.95
CA SER A 70 16.02 2.49 -12.23
C SER A 70 14.84 1.93 -13.02
N TYR A 71 14.37 0.71 -12.71
CA TYR A 71 13.33 0.04 -13.49
C TYR A 71 12.03 0.85 -13.56
N ILE A 72 11.48 1.28 -12.45
CA ILE A 72 10.23 2.07 -12.45
C ILE A 72 10.41 3.42 -13.16
N PRO A 73 11.47 4.22 -12.89
CA PRO A 73 11.79 5.39 -13.71
C PRO A 73 11.85 5.12 -15.21
N LEU A 74 12.44 3.98 -15.64
CA LEU A 74 12.47 3.60 -17.06
C LEU A 74 11.07 3.27 -17.59
N MET A 75 10.19 2.67 -16.79
CA MET A 75 8.79 2.40 -17.15
C MET A 75 7.95 3.68 -17.29
N HIS A 76 8.34 4.80 -16.68
CA HIS A 76 7.70 6.09 -16.83
C HIS A 76 8.12 6.83 -18.12
N SER A 77 9.15 6.34 -18.82
CA SER A 77 9.61 6.97 -20.06
C SER A 77 8.51 7.09 -21.10
N SER A 78 8.50 8.19 -21.87
CA SER A 78 7.65 8.33 -23.05
C SER A 78 8.12 7.45 -24.23
N ASP A 79 9.38 7.01 -24.24
CA ASP A 79 9.93 6.10 -25.24
C ASP A 79 9.48 4.66 -24.97
N ARG A 80 8.57 4.16 -25.84
CA ARG A 80 7.99 2.82 -25.70
C ARG A 80 9.02 1.70 -25.91
N GLU A 81 10.00 1.89 -26.82
CA GLU A 81 11.06 0.90 -27.04
C GLU A 81 11.94 0.76 -25.81
N LEU A 82 12.26 1.86 -25.14
CA LEU A 82 12.99 1.84 -23.87
C LEU A 82 12.23 1.09 -22.79
N ARG A 83 10.91 1.35 -22.62
CA ARG A 83 10.08 0.64 -21.66
C ARG A 83 10.07 -0.86 -21.92
N LYS A 84 9.81 -1.26 -23.17
CA LYS A 84 9.82 -2.66 -23.59
C LYS A 84 11.17 -3.33 -23.35
N SER A 85 12.26 -2.68 -23.77
CA SER A 85 13.63 -3.18 -23.58
C SER A 85 13.97 -3.37 -22.10
N ALA A 86 13.63 -2.41 -21.24
CA ALA A 86 13.86 -2.49 -19.80
C ALA A 86 13.02 -3.60 -19.15
N PHE A 87 11.75 -3.76 -19.56
CA PHE A 87 10.87 -4.83 -19.11
C PHE A 87 11.46 -6.21 -19.46
N GLN A 88 11.86 -6.41 -20.69
CA GLN A 88 12.46 -7.66 -21.14
C GLN A 88 13.81 -7.93 -20.48
N SER A 89 14.64 -6.90 -20.32
CA SER A 89 15.92 -7.01 -19.62
C SER A 89 15.73 -7.51 -18.18
N LEU A 90 14.84 -6.88 -17.42
CA LEU A 90 14.58 -7.26 -16.04
C LEU A 90 14.12 -8.73 -15.94
N TYR A 91 13.07 -9.09 -16.66
CA TYR A 91 12.47 -10.42 -16.53
C TYR A 91 13.32 -11.53 -17.14
N SER A 92 14.20 -11.26 -18.11
CA SER A 92 15.13 -12.27 -18.62
C SER A 92 16.04 -12.85 -17.52
N VAL A 93 16.39 -12.03 -16.53
CA VAL A 93 17.19 -12.48 -15.39
C VAL A 93 16.35 -13.28 -14.41
N TYR A 94 15.13 -12.84 -14.11
CA TYR A 94 14.21 -13.63 -13.27
C TYR A 94 13.87 -15.00 -13.91
N ASP A 95 13.73 -15.08 -15.21
CA ASP A 95 13.52 -16.35 -15.90
C ASP A 95 14.67 -17.33 -15.71
N ASN A 96 15.91 -16.84 -15.74
CA ASN A 96 17.10 -17.66 -15.46
C ASN A 96 17.13 -18.22 -14.03
N PHE A 97 16.51 -17.52 -13.06
CA PHE A 97 16.49 -17.92 -11.65
C PHE A 97 15.12 -18.40 -11.16
N LYS A 98 14.14 -18.59 -12.03
CA LYS A 98 12.74 -18.90 -11.64
C LYS A 98 12.61 -20.11 -10.74
N ASN A 99 13.37 -21.18 -11.00
CA ASN A 99 13.31 -22.40 -10.19
C ASN A 99 13.91 -22.17 -8.79
N THR A 100 14.98 -21.40 -8.68
CA THR A 100 15.58 -21.03 -7.40
C THR A 100 14.62 -20.13 -6.62
N SER A 101 14.07 -19.10 -7.26
CA SER A 101 13.09 -18.19 -6.66
C SER A 101 11.85 -18.94 -6.18
N ALA A 102 11.34 -19.90 -6.98
CA ALA A 102 10.22 -20.75 -6.59
C ALA A 102 10.52 -21.61 -5.37
N ALA A 103 11.72 -22.21 -5.31
CA ALA A 103 12.14 -23.02 -4.17
C ALA A 103 12.27 -22.17 -2.89
N VAL A 104 12.78 -20.95 -3.01
CA VAL A 104 12.91 -20.02 -1.88
C VAL A 104 11.56 -19.57 -1.38
N LEU A 105 10.64 -19.14 -2.27
CA LEU A 105 9.28 -18.75 -1.90
C LEU A 105 8.49 -19.93 -1.30
N ALA A 106 8.60 -21.12 -1.89
CA ALA A 106 7.98 -22.33 -1.32
C ALA A 106 8.52 -22.66 0.07
N SER A 107 9.80 -22.40 0.32
CA SER A 107 10.40 -22.57 1.66
C SER A 107 9.83 -21.57 2.66
N GLN A 108 9.64 -20.32 2.27
CA GLN A 108 8.99 -19.29 3.09
C GLN A 108 7.59 -19.75 3.49
N VAL A 109 6.75 -20.15 2.53
CA VAL A 109 5.37 -20.61 2.81
C VAL A 109 5.35 -21.84 3.71
N LYS A 110 6.31 -22.78 3.55
CA LYS A 110 6.46 -23.93 4.46
C LYS A 110 6.82 -23.51 5.87
N CYS A 111 7.67 -22.49 6.06
CA CYS A 111 8.01 -21.95 7.36
C CYS A 111 6.77 -21.33 8.03
N LEU A 112 5.94 -20.59 7.29
CA LEU A 112 4.67 -20.05 7.79
C LEU A 112 3.70 -21.16 8.19
N THR A 113 3.52 -22.16 7.33
CA THR A 113 2.67 -23.32 7.61
C THR A 113 3.12 -24.10 8.85
N PHE A 114 4.45 -24.30 8.98
CA PHE A 114 5.02 -24.92 10.17
C PHE A 114 4.68 -24.14 11.44
N ASN A 115 4.92 -22.83 11.45
CA ASN A 115 4.66 -21.97 12.60
C ASN A 115 3.16 -21.96 12.97
N ALA A 116 2.26 -21.82 11.98
CA ALA A 116 0.82 -21.83 12.20
C ALA A 116 0.35 -23.14 12.83
N ARG A 117 0.79 -24.29 12.28
CA ARG A 117 0.44 -25.61 12.79
C ARG A 117 1.01 -25.87 14.19
N ALA A 118 2.30 -25.55 14.41
CA ALA A 118 2.92 -25.72 15.72
C ALA A 118 2.19 -24.93 16.80
N ARG A 119 1.77 -23.70 16.49
CA ARG A 119 1.03 -22.82 17.41
C ARG A 119 -0.47 -23.01 17.41
N LYS A 120 -0.98 -24.05 16.72
CA LYS A 120 -2.40 -24.45 16.72
C LYS A 120 -3.36 -23.40 16.14
N TYR A 121 -2.91 -22.66 15.13
CA TYR A 121 -3.80 -21.85 14.29
C TYR A 121 -4.44 -22.74 13.22
N ALA A 122 -5.65 -22.37 12.79
CA ALA A 122 -6.37 -23.12 11.74
C ALA A 122 -5.74 -22.91 10.35
N SER A 123 -5.09 -21.77 10.13
CA SER A 123 -4.41 -21.44 8.86
C SER A 123 -3.26 -20.46 9.08
N THR A 124 -2.40 -20.30 8.07
CA THR A 124 -1.35 -19.27 8.04
C THR A 124 -1.96 -17.87 8.06
N LEU A 125 -3.10 -17.68 7.38
CA LEU A 125 -3.84 -16.41 7.38
C LEU A 125 -4.31 -16.06 8.78
N GLU A 126 -4.97 -16.98 9.51
CA GLU A 126 -5.40 -16.73 10.88
C GLU A 126 -4.22 -16.38 11.79
N ALA A 127 -3.11 -17.12 11.66
CA ALA A 127 -1.90 -16.86 12.43
C ALA A 127 -1.35 -15.45 12.19
N ALA A 128 -1.31 -15.01 10.94
CA ALA A 128 -0.82 -13.69 10.56
C ALA A 128 -1.72 -12.55 11.09
N LEU A 129 -3.03 -12.66 10.89
CA LEU A 129 -3.99 -11.63 11.25
C LEU A 129 -4.22 -11.52 12.76
N SER A 130 -4.07 -12.64 13.48
CA SER A 130 -4.27 -12.71 14.94
C SER A 130 -3.41 -11.72 15.72
N GLY A 131 -2.20 -11.42 15.23
CA GLY A 131 -1.28 -10.47 15.86
C GLY A 131 -1.86 -9.05 15.98
N ASN A 132 -2.57 -8.62 14.96
CA ASN A 132 -3.20 -7.30 14.85
C ASN A 132 -4.69 -7.29 15.22
N GLU A 133 -5.23 -8.41 15.69
CA GLU A 133 -6.67 -8.56 16.04
C GLU A 133 -7.60 -8.30 14.85
N VAL A 134 -7.17 -8.66 13.64
CA VAL A 134 -7.98 -8.52 12.43
C VAL A 134 -8.68 -9.85 12.11
N PRO A 135 -10.01 -9.87 11.95
CA PRO A 135 -10.74 -11.07 11.52
C PRO A 135 -10.35 -11.50 10.10
N VAL A 136 -10.33 -12.82 9.86
CA VAL A 136 -10.03 -13.39 8.52
C VAL A 136 -11.00 -12.89 7.45
N GLU A 137 -12.22 -12.60 7.83
CA GLU A 137 -13.27 -12.06 6.97
C GLU A 137 -12.86 -10.75 6.31
N VAL A 138 -12.09 -9.90 6.98
CA VAL A 138 -11.59 -8.63 6.40
C VAL A 138 -10.75 -8.88 5.15
N TYR A 139 -9.88 -9.88 5.21
CA TYR A 139 -9.04 -10.26 4.07
C TYR A 139 -9.85 -10.82 2.91
N LYS A 140 -10.78 -11.73 3.19
CA LYS A 140 -11.64 -12.35 2.19
C LYS A 140 -12.62 -11.36 1.56
N GLN A 141 -13.23 -10.51 2.37
CA GLN A 141 -14.14 -9.45 1.92
C GLN A 141 -13.45 -8.44 0.99
N LEU A 142 -12.17 -8.13 1.24
CA LEU A 142 -11.37 -7.27 0.35
C LEU A 142 -11.30 -7.86 -1.05
N ILE A 143 -10.87 -9.13 -1.17
CA ILE A 143 -10.73 -9.81 -2.46
C ILE A 143 -12.09 -9.88 -3.19
N GLU A 144 -13.13 -10.32 -2.48
CA GLU A 144 -14.47 -10.41 -3.04
C GLU A 144 -15.02 -9.05 -3.51
N ALA A 145 -14.83 -7.99 -2.72
CA ALA A 145 -15.27 -6.65 -3.09
C ALA A 145 -14.55 -6.12 -4.34
N VAL A 146 -13.25 -6.40 -4.46
CA VAL A 146 -12.48 -6.02 -5.65
C VAL A 146 -12.97 -6.83 -6.87
N HIS A 147 -13.18 -8.14 -6.73
CA HIS A 147 -13.72 -8.98 -7.82
C HIS A 147 -15.08 -8.50 -8.32
N GLU A 148 -15.98 -8.09 -7.41
CA GLU A 148 -17.30 -7.55 -7.77
C GLU A 148 -17.24 -6.19 -8.51
N ASN A 149 -16.08 -5.54 -8.53
CA ASN A 149 -15.87 -4.21 -9.12
C ASN A 149 -14.74 -4.19 -10.17
N MET A 150 -14.42 -5.33 -10.79
CA MET A 150 -13.39 -5.42 -11.85
C MET A 150 -13.73 -4.61 -13.11
N ASP A 151 -14.99 -4.40 -13.39
CA ASP A 151 -15.44 -3.63 -14.57
C ASP A 151 -14.83 -2.21 -14.60
N TYR A 152 -14.60 -1.59 -13.45
CA TYR A 152 -13.93 -0.30 -13.38
C TYR A 152 -12.46 -0.38 -13.80
N MET A 153 -11.74 -1.45 -13.42
CA MET A 153 -10.37 -1.66 -13.86
C MET A 153 -10.31 -1.92 -15.38
N TYR A 154 -11.20 -2.75 -15.91
CA TYR A 154 -11.27 -3.01 -17.35
C TYR A 154 -11.54 -1.72 -18.14
N LYS A 155 -12.45 -0.88 -17.64
CA LYS A 155 -12.72 0.43 -18.20
C LYS A 155 -11.48 1.32 -18.18
N TYR A 156 -10.72 1.32 -17.07
CA TYR A 156 -9.48 2.09 -16.96
C TYR A 156 -8.41 1.61 -17.94
N VAL A 157 -8.20 0.29 -18.04
CA VAL A 157 -7.25 -0.32 -19.00
C VAL A 157 -7.59 0.08 -20.43
N LYS A 158 -8.87 -0.01 -20.81
CA LYS A 158 -9.36 0.41 -22.12
C LYS A 158 -9.14 1.91 -22.38
N LEU A 159 -9.40 2.75 -21.38
CA LEU A 159 -9.13 4.19 -21.47
C LEU A 159 -7.62 4.46 -21.66
N ARG A 160 -6.74 3.79 -20.91
CA ARG A 160 -5.29 3.90 -21.09
C ARG A 160 -4.86 3.56 -22.52
N LYS A 161 -5.33 2.42 -23.04
CA LYS A 161 -5.05 1.99 -24.42
C LYS A 161 -5.43 3.06 -25.43
N LYS A 162 -6.64 3.64 -25.28
CA LYS A 162 -7.16 4.74 -26.14
C LYS A 162 -6.26 5.99 -26.04
N LEU A 163 -5.94 6.44 -24.82
CA LEU A 163 -5.19 7.69 -24.61
C LEU A 163 -3.72 7.58 -24.97
N LEU A 164 -3.10 6.41 -24.81
CA LEU A 164 -1.75 6.15 -25.29
C LEU A 164 -1.66 5.97 -26.81
N GLY A 165 -2.80 5.75 -27.48
CA GLY A 165 -2.86 5.58 -28.93
C GLY A 165 -2.14 4.33 -29.43
N VAL A 166 -2.16 3.23 -28.65
CA VAL A 166 -1.49 1.99 -28.98
C VAL A 166 -2.49 0.93 -29.47
N ASP A 167 -2.13 0.14 -30.46
CA ASP A 167 -2.96 -0.95 -30.98
C ASP A 167 -3.09 -2.09 -29.95
N GLU A 168 -2.00 -2.39 -29.26
CA GLU A 168 -1.93 -3.36 -28.17
C GLU A 168 -1.30 -2.70 -26.94
N LEU A 169 -1.99 -2.78 -25.80
CA LEU A 169 -1.47 -2.34 -24.52
C LEU A 169 -0.72 -3.51 -23.87
N HIS A 170 0.45 -3.26 -23.33
CA HIS A 170 1.28 -4.23 -22.64
C HIS A 170 1.58 -3.80 -21.21
N ALA A 171 2.10 -4.72 -20.37
CA ALA A 171 2.45 -4.42 -18.99
C ALA A 171 3.44 -3.26 -18.87
N TYR A 172 4.38 -3.11 -19.81
CA TYR A 172 5.33 -2.00 -19.87
C TYR A 172 4.70 -0.64 -20.26
N ASP A 173 3.42 -0.61 -20.65
CA ASP A 173 2.65 0.61 -20.90
C ASP A 173 1.82 1.06 -19.70
N LEU A 174 1.77 0.28 -18.60
CA LEU A 174 0.93 0.60 -17.44
C LEU A 174 1.46 1.74 -16.57
N TYR A 175 2.76 2.02 -16.60
CA TYR A 175 3.39 3.04 -15.75
C TYR A 175 3.60 4.38 -16.44
N THR A 176 3.61 4.41 -17.77
CA THR A 176 3.81 5.67 -18.50
C THR A 176 2.62 6.60 -18.30
N PRO A 177 2.85 7.92 -18.04
CA PRO A 177 1.78 8.88 -17.89
C PRO A 177 0.89 8.96 -19.14
N ILE A 178 -0.44 8.93 -18.96
CA ILE A 178 -1.42 9.12 -20.04
C ILE A 178 -1.74 10.61 -20.29
N VAL A 179 -1.35 11.45 -19.34
CA VAL A 179 -1.40 12.91 -19.48
C VAL A 179 0.03 13.42 -19.37
N SER A 180 0.46 14.23 -20.34
CA SER A 180 1.79 14.83 -20.27
C SER A 180 1.96 15.65 -19.00
N ASP A 181 3.12 15.53 -18.38
CA ASP A 181 3.46 16.24 -17.15
C ASP A 181 3.12 17.73 -17.28
N VAL A 182 2.49 18.26 -16.26
CA VAL A 182 2.28 19.69 -16.10
C VAL A 182 3.46 20.16 -15.29
N ASP A 183 4.42 20.82 -15.94
CA ASP A 183 5.63 21.35 -15.31
C ASP A 183 5.27 22.46 -14.30
N VAL A 184 4.60 22.07 -13.22
CA VAL A 184 4.21 22.95 -12.12
C VAL A 184 5.15 22.70 -10.96
N LYS A 185 5.99 23.68 -10.69
CA LYS A 185 6.79 23.69 -9.47
C LYS A 185 5.91 24.08 -8.28
N ILE A 186 5.93 23.27 -7.25
CA ILE A 186 5.20 23.48 -5.99
C ILE A 186 6.22 23.64 -4.86
N PRO A 187 6.74 24.87 -4.63
CA PRO A 187 7.67 25.13 -3.54
C PRO A 187 7.05 24.74 -2.19
N PHE A 188 7.88 24.39 -1.22
CA PHE A 188 7.42 23.94 0.10
C PHE A 188 6.46 24.94 0.78
N GLU A 189 6.69 26.25 0.62
CA GLU A 189 5.80 27.28 1.19
C GLU A 189 4.37 27.21 0.57
N GLN A 190 4.28 26.95 -0.74
CA GLN A 190 2.99 26.73 -1.41
C GLN A 190 2.35 25.42 -0.96
N ALA A 191 3.10 24.31 -0.96
CA ALA A 191 2.63 23.00 -0.50
C ALA A 191 2.05 23.07 0.92
N LYS A 192 2.72 23.75 1.87
CA LYS A 192 2.21 23.97 3.21
C LYS A 192 0.84 24.65 3.23
N GLN A 193 0.68 25.68 2.40
CA GLN A 193 -0.56 26.45 2.36
C GLN A 193 -1.69 25.62 1.74
N GLU A 194 -1.42 24.94 0.62
CA GLU A 194 -2.43 24.11 -0.06
C GLU A 194 -2.86 22.93 0.81
N VAL A 195 -1.91 22.25 1.48
CA VAL A 195 -2.23 21.19 2.45
C VAL A 195 -3.04 21.75 3.63
N TYR A 196 -2.63 22.90 4.22
CA TYR A 196 -3.38 23.53 5.31
C TYR A 196 -4.81 23.87 4.89
N ASP A 197 -5.01 24.41 3.68
CA ASP A 197 -6.32 24.78 3.18
C ASP A 197 -7.19 23.56 2.89
N SER A 198 -6.58 22.46 2.41
CA SER A 198 -7.27 21.20 2.15
C SER A 198 -7.83 20.56 3.43
N LEU A 199 -7.24 20.86 4.58
CA LEU A 199 -7.69 20.38 5.89
C LEU A 199 -8.83 21.22 6.50
N ALA A 200 -9.36 22.23 5.79
CA ALA A 200 -10.46 23.05 6.29
C ALA A 200 -11.71 22.24 6.74
N PRO A 201 -12.11 21.15 6.07
CA PRO A 201 -13.22 20.32 6.52
C PRO A 201 -13.00 19.68 7.91
N MET A 202 -11.73 19.50 8.34
CA MET A 202 -11.36 18.92 9.64
C MET A 202 -11.57 19.86 10.83
N GLY A 203 -11.81 21.14 10.58
CA GLY A 203 -11.97 22.16 11.63
C GLY A 203 -10.66 22.69 12.19
N GLU A 204 -10.80 23.72 13.05
CA GLU A 204 -9.62 24.48 13.52
C GLU A 204 -8.72 23.69 14.48
N ASP A 205 -9.27 22.81 15.30
CA ASP A 205 -8.46 22.02 16.24
C ASP A 205 -7.46 21.10 15.53
N TYR A 206 -7.88 20.45 14.43
CA TYR A 206 -6.99 19.62 13.61
C TYR A 206 -5.96 20.46 12.87
N ARG A 207 -6.38 21.57 12.27
CA ARG A 207 -5.52 22.52 11.57
C ARG A 207 -4.50 23.19 12.50
N ALA A 208 -4.86 23.42 13.76
CA ALA A 208 -3.95 23.96 14.76
C ALA A 208 -2.76 23.03 15.03
N ILE A 209 -2.99 21.69 15.07
CA ILE A 209 -1.90 20.71 15.22
C ILE A 209 -0.99 20.73 13.99
N PHE A 210 -1.56 20.80 12.79
CA PHE A 210 -0.76 20.93 11.56
C PHE A 210 0.11 22.19 11.60
N ARG A 211 -0.47 23.34 11.95
CA ARG A 211 0.23 24.62 12.08
C ARG A 211 1.34 24.54 13.13
N GLU A 212 1.05 23.94 14.29
CA GLU A 212 2.05 23.70 15.33
C GLU A 212 3.24 22.90 14.80
N GLY A 213 2.98 21.83 14.03
CA GLY A 213 4.03 21.03 13.42
C GLY A 213 4.94 21.80 12.47
N ILE A 214 4.37 22.73 11.70
CA ILE A 214 5.13 23.63 10.82
C ILE A 214 5.93 24.65 11.64
N GLU A 215 5.29 25.35 12.59
CA GLU A 215 5.89 26.45 13.35
C GLU A 215 6.93 25.98 14.37
N GLN A 216 6.69 24.82 15.01
CA GLN A 216 7.58 24.21 16.00
C GLN A 216 8.68 23.35 15.39
N ARG A 217 8.78 23.35 14.04
CA ARG A 217 9.85 22.70 13.30
C ARG A 217 9.90 21.18 13.54
N TRP A 218 8.75 20.50 13.50
CA TRP A 218 8.72 19.04 13.56
C TRP A 218 9.29 18.39 12.30
N ILE A 219 9.44 19.17 11.21
CA ILE A 219 9.76 18.68 9.86
C ILE A 219 11.18 19.07 9.47
N ASP A 220 11.99 18.07 9.10
CA ASP A 220 13.23 18.26 8.35
C ASP A 220 12.92 18.13 6.85
N VAL A 221 12.97 19.24 6.12
CA VAL A 221 12.28 19.43 4.85
C VAL A 221 13.09 18.95 3.64
N TYR A 222 14.38 19.40 3.55
CA TYR A 222 15.14 19.26 2.31
C TYR A 222 16.20 18.17 2.38
N GLU A 223 16.54 17.61 1.22
CA GLU A 223 17.67 16.71 1.05
C GLU A 223 18.98 17.39 1.46
N ASN A 224 19.84 16.65 2.13
CA ASN A 224 21.21 17.05 2.42
C ASN A 224 22.13 15.83 2.53
N GLU A 225 23.44 16.07 2.51
CA GLU A 225 24.45 15.01 2.59
C GLU A 225 24.29 14.19 3.88
N GLY A 226 24.27 12.88 3.74
CA GLY A 226 24.11 11.93 4.85
C GLY A 226 22.67 11.71 5.32
N LYS A 227 21.70 12.45 4.80
CA LYS A 227 20.28 12.25 5.09
C LYS A 227 19.72 11.06 4.31
N ARG A 228 18.90 10.24 4.99
CA ARG A 228 18.21 9.11 4.38
C ARG A 228 17.19 9.59 3.33
N SER A 229 17.12 8.90 2.20
CA SER A 229 16.11 9.16 1.17
C SER A 229 14.71 8.73 1.60
N GLY A 230 13.69 9.19 0.86
CA GLY A 230 12.28 8.92 1.15
C GLY A 230 11.69 9.92 2.15
N ALA A 231 10.60 9.55 2.80
CA ALA A 231 9.93 10.30 3.85
C ALA A 231 9.60 9.39 5.04
N TYR A 232 9.44 9.97 6.20
CA TYR A 232 9.14 9.21 7.41
C TYR A 232 8.58 10.10 8.51
N SER A 233 7.56 9.61 9.22
CA SER A 233 7.05 10.23 10.44
C SER A 233 7.29 9.33 11.65
N ALA A 234 7.95 9.86 12.67
CA ALA A 234 8.21 9.19 13.94
C ALA A 234 7.35 9.79 15.03
N GLY A 235 6.43 9.00 15.58
CA GLY A 235 5.63 9.38 16.74
C GLY A 235 6.49 9.43 18.02
N ALA A 236 6.35 10.49 18.80
CA ALA A 236 6.95 10.60 20.12
C ALA A 236 6.05 11.40 21.06
N ARG A 237 6.16 11.17 22.38
CA ARG A 237 5.28 11.82 23.36
C ARG A 237 5.50 13.32 23.48
N VAL A 238 6.70 13.80 23.19
CA VAL A 238 7.01 15.24 23.23
C VAL A 238 6.34 15.95 22.06
N HIS A 239 6.57 15.48 20.85
CA HIS A 239 5.91 15.80 19.59
C HIS A 239 6.42 14.84 18.50
N PRO A 240 5.70 14.64 17.40
CA PRO A 240 6.21 13.87 16.26
C PRO A 240 7.42 14.52 15.61
N TYR A 241 8.20 13.70 14.88
CA TYR A 241 9.30 14.15 14.03
C TYR A 241 9.04 13.65 12.61
N VAL A 242 9.17 14.55 11.63
CA VAL A 242 8.93 14.25 10.22
C VAL A 242 10.18 14.50 9.40
N LEU A 243 10.59 13.53 8.60
CA LEU A 243 11.67 13.64 7.64
C LEU A 243 11.07 13.68 6.24
N LEU A 244 11.40 14.71 5.46
CA LEU A 244 11.05 14.86 4.05
C LEU A 244 12.32 15.01 3.21
N ASN A 245 12.18 14.86 1.90
CA ASN A 245 13.15 15.25 0.88
C ASN A 245 12.40 15.99 -0.22
N HIS A 246 11.84 17.16 0.12
CA HIS A 246 10.97 17.95 -0.75
C HIS A 246 11.67 18.41 -2.03
N LYS A 247 11.02 18.20 -3.20
CA LYS A 247 11.57 18.46 -4.54
C LYS A 247 10.71 19.38 -5.41
N ASP A 248 9.87 20.21 -4.80
CA ASP A 248 8.96 21.13 -5.49
C ASP A 248 8.05 20.44 -6.53
N THR A 249 7.60 19.24 -6.26
CA THR A 249 6.71 18.45 -7.12
C THR A 249 5.36 18.20 -6.46
N LEU A 250 4.36 17.83 -7.25
CA LEU A 250 3.06 17.36 -6.73
C LEU A 250 3.23 16.16 -5.78
N ASP A 251 4.08 15.22 -6.13
CA ASP A 251 4.40 14.07 -5.26
C ASP A 251 4.95 14.49 -3.90
N SER A 252 5.82 15.50 -3.86
CA SER A 252 6.34 16.06 -2.60
C SER A 252 5.29 16.77 -1.77
N GLU A 253 4.30 17.39 -2.41
CA GLU A 253 3.15 18.00 -1.72
C GLU A 253 2.25 16.93 -1.08
N PHE A 254 1.93 15.85 -1.83
CA PHE A 254 1.20 14.71 -1.27
C PHE A 254 1.99 14.02 -0.15
N THR A 255 3.31 13.90 -0.29
CA THR A 255 4.17 13.37 0.77
C THR A 255 4.07 14.21 2.05
N LEU A 256 4.05 15.54 1.96
CA LEU A 256 3.83 16.42 3.13
C LEU A 256 2.47 16.14 3.79
N ALA A 257 1.39 16.02 3.01
CA ALA A 257 0.07 15.70 3.53
C ALA A 257 0.04 14.35 4.23
N HIS A 258 0.69 13.34 3.63
CA HIS A 258 0.84 11.97 4.12
C HIS A 258 1.55 11.94 5.47
N GLU A 259 2.78 12.43 5.53
CA GLU A 259 3.60 12.38 6.75
C GLU A 259 3.01 13.20 7.90
N MET A 260 2.34 14.31 7.58
CA MET A 260 1.59 15.07 8.58
C MET A 260 0.34 14.35 9.06
N GLY A 261 -0.27 13.49 8.23
CA GLY A 261 -1.34 12.59 8.65
C GLY A 261 -0.87 11.62 9.73
N HIS A 262 0.26 10.95 9.52
CA HIS A 262 0.91 10.11 10.53
C HIS A 262 1.27 10.91 11.79
N ALA A 263 1.86 12.09 11.63
CA ALA A 263 2.26 12.93 12.74
C ALA A 263 1.06 13.32 13.63
N ILE A 264 -0.05 13.76 13.03
CA ILE A 264 -1.26 14.14 13.76
C ILE A 264 -1.90 12.91 14.43
N HIS A 265 -1.94 11.74 13.75
CA HIS A 265 -2.42 10.49 14.36
C HIS A 265 -1.61 10.15 15.62
N SER A 266 -0.28 10.13 15.50
CA SER A 266 0.61 9.85 16.62
C SER A 266 0.47 10.89 17.76
N TYR A 267 0.33 12.18 17.41
CA TYR A 267 0.12 13.25 18.38
C TYR A 267 -1.18 13.04 19.16
N LEU A 268 -2.30 12.82 18.47
CA LEU A 268 -3.61 12.63 19.10
C LEU A 268 -3.67 11.36 19.95
N SER A 269 -3.08 10.27 19.44
CA SER A 269 -3.00 9.01 20.19
C SER A 269 -2.18 9.19 21.48
N ASN A 270 -0.98 9.76 21.37
CA ASN A 270 -0.11 10.01 22.53
C ASN A 270 -0.73 10.96 23.56
N LYS A 271 -1.49 11.97 23.11
CA LYS A 271 -2.16 12.95 23.97
C LYS A 271 -3.33 12.34 24.75
N ASN A 272 -4.08 11.42 24.13
CA ASN A 272 -5.35 10.92 24.66
C ASN A 272 -5.22 9.54 25.31
N GLN A 273 -4.14 8.80 25.06
CA GLN A 273 -3.97 7.45 25.57
C GLN A 273 -2.84 7.35 26.60
N PRO A 274 -2.99 6.48 27.63
CA PRO A 274 -1.90 6.08 28.47
C PRO A 274 -0.82 5.35 27.64
N VAL A 275 0.43 5.32 28.13
CA VAL A 275 1.57 4.70 27.40
C VAL A 275 1.26 3.31 26.87
N VAL A 276 0.55 2.49 27.64
CA VAL A 276 0.21 1.10 27.27
C VAL A 276 -0.71 0.99 26.05
N TYR A 277 -1.38 2.07 25.66
CA TYR A 277 -2.32 2.12 24.53
C TYR A 277 -2.03 3.24 23.53
N SER A 278 -0.92 3.95 23.69
CA SER A 278 -0.64 5.13 22.86
C SER A 278 -0.17 4.79 21.42
N ASP A 279 0.36 3.60 21.19
CA ASP A 279 0.69 3.13 19.84
C ASP A 279 -0.55 2.55 19.17
N TYR A 280 -0.60 2.66 17.85
CA TYR A 280 -1.63 2.02 17.01
C TYR A 280 -1.00 0.90 16.17
N VAL A 281 -1.83 -0.09 15.82
CA VAL A 281 -1.37 -1.24 15.02
C VAL A 281 -1.16 -0.86 13.56
N ILE A 282 -0.26 -1.58 12.89
CA ILE A 282 0.10 -1.33 11.48
C ILE A 282 -1.11 -1.33 10.54
N PHE A 283 -2.14 -2.12 10.82
CA PHE A 283 -3.37 -2.19 10.03
C PHE A 283 -4.05 -0.83 9.81
N VAL A 284 -3.95 0.09 10.76
CA VAL A 284 -4.55 1.42 10.68
C VAL A 284 -3.53 2.55 10.47
N ALA A 285 -2.25 2.21 10.36
CA ALA A 285 -1.19 3.22 10.27
C ALA A 285 -1.39 4.16 9.08
N GLU A 286 -1.72 3.61 7.90
CA GLU A 286 -1.87 4.38 6.66
C GLU A 286 -3.24 5.05 6.51
N VAL A 287 -4.18 4.84 7.43
CA VAL A 287 -5.52 5.43 7.31
C VAL A 287 -5.47 6.95 7.45
N ALA A 288 -4.70 7.45 8.40
CA ALA A 288 -4.62 8.90 8.66
C ALA A 288 -3.85 9.64 7.55
N SER A 289 -2.73 9.09 7.12
CA SER A 289 -1.89 9.63 6.05
C SER A 289 -2.66 9.70 4.73
N THR A 290 -3.27 8.61 4.31
CA THR A 290 -4.07 8.52 3.08
C THR A 290 -5.36 9.34 3.16
N CYS A 291 -5.96 9.50 4.34
CA CYS A 291 -7.12 10.40 4.51
C CYS A 291 -6.74 11.86 4.23
N ASN A 292 -5.59 12.32 4.72
CA ASN A 292 -5.07 13.66 4.39
C ASN A 292 -4.78 13.81 2.89
N GLU A 293 -4.16 12.81 2.26
CA GLU A 293 -3.96 12.82 0.80
C GLU A 293 -5.27 12.91 0.04
N SER A 294 -6.28 12.17 0.46
CA SER A 294 -7.61 12.20 -0.17
C SER A 294 -8.29 13.57 -0.01
N LEU A 295 -8.19 14.20 1.16
CA LEU A 295 -8.69 15.56 1.40
C LEU A 295 -7.95 16.57 0.52
N LEU A 296 -6.62 16.45 0.39
CA LEU A 296 -5.81 17.30 -0.50
C LEU A 296 -6.24 17.11 -1.96
N MET A 297 -6.37 15.88 -2.43
CA MET A 297 -6.80 15.59 -3.79
C MET A 297 -8.17 16.20 -4.09
N GLN A 298 -9.16 16.02 -3.20
CA GLN A 298 -10.49 16.57 -3.38
C GLN A 298 -10.48 18.12 -3.38
N HIS A 299 -9.61 18.73 -2.54
CA HIS A 299 -9.42 20.16 -2.52
C HIS A 299 -8.84 20.67 -3.85
N LEU A 300 -7.77 20.04 -4.34
CA LEU A 300 -7.11 20.40 -5.60
C LEU A 300 -8.05 20.23 -6.79
N LEU A 301 -8.82 19.13 -6.85
CA LEU A 301 -9.83 18.92 -7.89
C LEU A 301 -10.92 19.98 -7.85
N LYS A 302 -11.36 20.41 -6.67
CA LYS A 302 -12.39 21.45 -6.51
C LYS A 302 -11.91 22.84 -6.92
N THR A 303 -10.65 23.16 -6.68
CA THR A 303 -10.06 24.49 -6.91
C THR A 303 -9.43 24.65 -8.29
N THR A 304 -9.07 23.54 -8.95
CA THR A 304 -8.43 23.55 -10.28
C THR A 304 -9.47 23.77 -11.39
N THR A 305 -9.30 24.86 -12.14
CA THR A 305 -10.15 25.21 -13.30
C THR A 305 -9.49 24.87 -14.64
N ASP A 306 -8.18 24.74 -14.69
CA ASP A 306 -7.43 24.33 -15.87
C ASP A 306 -7.66 22.84 -16.19
N LYS A 307 -8.14 22.55 -17.40
CA LYS A 307 -8.49 21.18 -17.82
C LYS A 307 -7.29 20.24 -17.83
N LYS A 308 -6.12 20.71 -18.26
CA LYS A 308 -4.92 19.87 -18.34
C LYS A 308 -4.41 19.52 -16.96
N ARG A 309 -4.35 20.50 -16.03
CA ARG A 309 -3.98 20.26 -14.63
C ARG A 309 -4.99 19.33 -13.96
N ARG A 310 -6.28 19.50 -14.23
CA ARG A 310 -7.32 18.63 -13.69
C ARG A 310 -7.17 17.18 -14.17
N ALA A 311 -6.94 16.96 -15.46
CA ALA A 311 -6.68 15.64 -16.02
C ALA A 311 -5.42 15.00 -15.41
N TYR A 312 -4.37 15.78 -15.17
CA TYR A 312 -3.15 15.33 -14.52
C TYR A 312 -3.42 14.85 -13.07
N LEU A 313 -4.18 15.61 -12.28
CA LEU A 313 -4.58 15.26 -10.92
C LEU A 313 -5.43 13.98 -10.91
N ILE A 314 -6.40 13.87 -11.81
CA ILE A 314 -7.24 12.67 -11.94
C ILE A 314 -6.35 11.46 -12.30
N ASN A 315 -5.44 11.59 -13.27
CA ASN A 315 -4.51 10.51 -13.62
C ASN A 315 -3.68 10.06 -12.41
N TYR A 316 -3.16 11.00 -11.63
CA TYR A 316 -2.41 10.69 -10.40
C TYR A 316 -3.26 9.88 -9.43
N PHE A 317 -4.51 10.27 -9.21
CA PHE A 317 -5.42 9.57 -8.31
C PHE A 317 -5.84 8.19 -8.84
N LEU A 318 -6.11 8.06 -10.14
CA LEU A 318 -6.40 6.77 -10.78
C LEU A 318 -5.24 5.78 -10.61
N GLU A 319 -4.00 6.24 -10.71
CA GLU A 319 -2.82 5.41 -10.48
C GLU A 319 -2.69 4.96 -9.01
N GLN A 320 -3.08 5.79 -8.04
CA GLN A 320 -3.15 5.36 -6.63
C GLN A 320 -4.16 4.21 -6.45
N PHE A 321 -5.35 4.29 -7.04
CA PHE A 321 -6.33 3.19 -7.01
C PHE A 321 -5.78 1.92 -7.67
N ARG A 322 -5.17 2.04 -8.85
CA ARG A 322 -4.60 0.89 -9.54
C ARG A 322 -3.49 0.23 -8.74
N THR A 323 -2.56 1.00 -8.21
CA THR A 323 -1.34 0.47 -7.56
C THR A 323 -1.57 0.07 -6.11
N THR A 324 -2.43 0.78 -5.37
CA THR A 324 -2.62 0.59 -3.91
C THR A 324 -3.85 -0.25 -3.58
N LEU A 325 -4.90 -0.21 -4.40
CA LEU A 325 -6.09 -1.03 -4.14
C LEU A 325 -6.11 -2.28 -5.02
N TYR A 326 -6.17 -2.17 -6.36
CA TYR A 326 -6.27 -3.35 -7.22
C TYR A 326 -5.02 -4.22 -7.18
N ARG A 327 -3.85 -3.64 -7.42
CA ARG A 327 -2.60 -4.40 -7.48
C ARG A 327 -2.25 -5.05 -6.15
N GLN A 328 -2.43 -4.35 -5.03
CA GLN A 328 -2.13 -4.92 -3.72
C GLN A 328 -3.14 -6.01 -3.33
N THR A 329 -4.39 -5.90 -3.77
CA THR A 329 -5.37 -6.98 -3.59
C THR A 329 -5.01 -8.20 -4.45
N MET A 330 -4.55 -8.01 -5.68
CA MET A 330 -4.03 -9.10 -6.52
C MET A 330 -2.85 -9.82 -5.85
N PHE A 331 -1.94 -9.08 -5.24
CA PHE A 331 -0.82 -9.67 -4.48
C PHE A 331 -1.32 -10.41 -3.24
N ALA A 332 -2.28 -9.85 -2.52
CA ALA A 332 -2.89 -10.51 -1.37
C ALA A 332 -3.57 -11.82 -1.78
N GLU A 333 -4.32 -11.83 -2.88
CA GLU A 333 -4.95 -13.03 -3.41
C GLU A 333 -3.92 -14.10 -3.81
N PHE A 334 -2.85 -13.71 -4.50
CA PHE A 334 -1.75 -14.61 -4.82
C PHE A 334 -1.13 -15.20 -3.55
N GLU A 335 -0.86 -14.37 -2.53
CA GLU A 335 -0.30 -14.80 -1.25
C GLU A 335 -1.23 -15.80 -0.54
N LEU A 336 -2.53 -15.56 -0.54
CA LEU A 336 -3.52 -16.51 0.00
C LEU A 336 -3.47 -17.84 -0.75
N MET A 337 -3.52 -17.80 -2.09
CA MET A 337 -3.53 -19.01 -2.93
C MET A 337 -2.30 -19.89 -2.73
N ILE A 338 -1.10 -19.31 -2.66
CA ILE A 338 0.14 -20.09 -2.48
C ILE A 338 0.22 -20.72 -1.09
N ASN A 339 -0.28 -20.03 -0.06
CA ASN A 339 -0.33 -20.56 1.30
C ASN A 339 -1.36 -21.70 1.40
N GLU A 340 -2.58 -21.52 0.87
CA GLU A 340 -3.61 -22.58 0.85
C GLU A 340 -3.14 -23.83 0.11
N LYS A 341 -2.41 -23.70 -1.00
CA LYS A 341 -1.83 -24.86 -1.70
C LYS A 341 -0.88 -25.68 -0.81
N VAL A 342 0.02 -25.00 -0.10
CA VAL A 342 0.97 -25.69 0.80
C VAL A 342 0.28 -26.27 2.02
N GLU A 343 -0.72 -25.60 2.58
CA GLU A 343 -1.55 -26.10 3.67
C GLU A 343 -2.28 -27.39 3.29
N ASN A 344 -2.72 -27.49 2.03
CA ASN A 344 -3.36 -28.68 1.44
C ASN A 344 -2.35 -29.78 1.05
N GLY A 345 -1.06 -29.57 1.26
CA GLY A 345 -0.01 -30.57 0.95
C GLY A 345 0.46 -30.56 -0.51
N GLU A 346 0.09 -29.53 -1.28
CA GLU A 346 0.53 -29.36 -2.65
C GLU A 346 1.91 -28.68 -2.74
N SER A 347 2.62 -28.89 -3.84
CA SER A 347 3.94 -28.29 -4.08
C SER A 347 3.82 -27.02 -4.90
N LEU A 348 4.67 -26.04 -4.59
CA LEU A 348 4.87 -24.83 -5.40
C LEU A 348 6.09 -25.04 -6.30
N THR A 349 5.87 -25.10 -7.62
CA THR A 349 6.91 -25.09 -8.63
C THR A 349 6.90 -23.76 -9.38
N ALA A 350 7.96 -23.46 -10.13
CA ALA A 350 8.00 -22.26 -10.95
C ALA A 350 6.81 -22.21 -11.94
N GLU A 351 6.49 -23.35 -12.56
CA GLU A 351 5.36 -23.45 -13.50
C GLU A 351 4.03 -23.14 -12.80
N THR A 352 3.79 -23.74 -11.64
CA THR A 352 2.56 -23.50 -10.86
C THR A 352 2.43 -22.03 -10.45
N LEU A 353 3.52 -21.42 -9.98
CA LEU A 353 3.52 -20.02 -9.56
C LEU A 353 3.27 -19.07 -10.75
N CYS A 354 3.93 -19.33 -11.89
CA CYS A 354 3.72 -18.56 -13.12
C CYS A 354 2.29 -18.69 -13.65
N GLU A 355 1.72 -19.90 -13.66
CA GLU A 355 0.33 -20.12 -14.08
C GLU A 355 -0.67 -19.39 -13.18
N MET A 356 -0.51 -19.50 -11.86
CA MET A 356 -1.37 -18.81 -10.89
C MET A 356 -1.29 -17.30 -11.07
N TYR A 357 -0.06 -16.76 -11.21
CA TYR A 357 0.15 -15.33 -11.34
C TYR A 357 -0.37 -14.80 -12.69
N ARG A 358 -0.19 -15.57 -13.80
CA ARG A 358 -0.78 -15.25 -15.09
C ARG A 358 -2.30 -15.17 -15.04
N ASN A 359 -2.94 -16.15 -14.40
CA ASN A 359 -4.41 -16.18 -14.28
C ASN A 359 -4.94 -14.98 -13.49
N LEU A 360 -4.22 -14.56 -12.44
CA LEU A 360 -4.55 -13.33 -11.70
C LEU A 360 -4.38 -12.07 -12.56
N ASN A 361 -3.31 -11.96 -13.36
CA ASN A 361 -3.16 -10.83 -14.27
C ASN A 361 -4.28 -10.76 -15.30
N ILE A 362 -4.69 -11.91 -15.88
CA ILE A 362 -5.83 -11.97 -16.80
C ILE A 362 -7.11 -11.52 -16.10
N LEU A 363 -7.37 -12.00 -14.88
CA LEU A 363 -8.54 -11.62 -14.09
C LEU A 363 -8.57 -10.13 -13.77
N TYR A 364 -7.45 -9.58 -13.29
CA TYR A 364 -7.42 -8.20 -12.77
C TYR A 364 -7.35 -7.14 -13.86
N TYR A 365 -6.76 -7.44 -15.02
CA TYR A 365 -6.57 -6.43 -16.08
C TYR A 365 -7.52 -6.62 -17.29
N GLY A 366 -8.17 -7.78 -17.43
CA GLY A 366 -9.14 -8.05 -18.50
C GLY A 366 -8.52 -8.25 -19.88
N GLU A 367 -9.32 -8.06 -20.92
CA GLU A 367 -8.99 -8.44 -22.31
C GLU A 367 -8.29 -7.32 -23.12
N ASP A 368 -8.32 -6.08 -22.64
CA ASP A 368 -7.74 -4.92 -23.36
C ASP A 368 -6.23 -4.75 -23.19
N ILE A 369 -5.57 -5.71 -22.52
CA ILE A 369 -4.12 -5.76 -22.32
C ILE A 369 -3.56 -7.13 -22.74
N VAL A 370 -2.38 -7.11 -23.32
CA VAL A 370 -1.62 -8.35 -23.59
C VAL A 370 -0.83 -8.71 -22.34
N ILE A 371 -1.08 -9.90 -21.81
CA ILE A 371 -0.30 -10.45 -20.69
C ILE A 371 0.90 -11.17 -21.27
N ASP A 372 2.03 -10.47 -21.33
CA ASP A 372 3.30 -11.02 -21.77
C ASP A 372 3.79 -12.12 -20.81
N HIS A 373 4.52 -13.10 -21.33
CA HIS A 373 5.02 -14.21 -20.51
C HIS A 373 6.03 -13.76 -19.45
N GLU A 374 6.72 -12.64 -19.67
CA GLU A 374 7.60 -12.02 -18.70
C GLU A 374 6.86 -11.63 -17.41
N LEU A 375 5.62 -11.16 -17.54
CA LEU A 375 4.80 -10.77 -16.40
C LEU A 375 4.42 -11.94 -15.50
N ASP A 376 4.40 -13.17 -16.04
CA ASP A 376 4.16 -14.39 -15.26
C ASP A 376 5.19 -14.59 -14.14
N LEU A 377 6.37 -13.97 -14.28
CA LEU A 377 7.49 -14.05 -13.35
C LEU A 377 7.50 -12.92 -12.28
N GLU A 378 6.53 -12.01 -12.31
CA GLU A 378 6.56 -10.85 -11.41
C GLU A 378 6.56 -11.25 -9.92
N TRP A 379 5.92 -12.34 -9.55
CA TRP A 379 5.95 -12.86 -8.18
C TRP A 379 7.37 -13.06 -7.64
N ALA A 380 8.33 -13.38 -8.49
CA ALA A 380 9.72 -13.66 -8.11
C ALA A 380 10.49 -12.41 -7.62
N ARG A 381 10.00 -11.20 -7.95
CA ARG A 381 10.64 -9.94 -7.58
C ARG A 381 9.96 -9.18 -6.45
N ILE A 382 8.87 -9.69 -5.88
CA ILE A 382 8.09 -8.98 -4.86
C ILE A 382 8.56 -9.37 -3.46
N PRO A 383 9.30 -8.50 -2.74
CA PRO A 383 9.82 -8.82 -1.43
C PRO A 383 8.71 -9.01 -0.39
N HIS A 384 7.56 -8.40 -0.60
CA HIS A 384 6.43 -8.47 0.32
C HIS A 384 5.88 -9.88 0.53
N PHE A 385 6.07 -10.81 -0.39
CA PHE A 385 5.68 -12.22 -0.21
C PHE A 385 6.50 -12.95 0.87
N TYR A 386 7.55 -12.29 1.39
CA TYR A 386 8.33 -12.75 2.53
C TYR A 386 7.91 -12.08 3.86
N TYR A 387 6.95 -11.12 3.83
CA TYR A 387 6.50 -10.34 5.00
C TYR A 387 5.20 -10.84 5.64
N ASN A 388 4.75 -12.03 5.30
CA ASN A 388 3.65 -12.74 5.95
C ASN A 388 2.31 -11.97 5.97
N TYR A 389 1.58 -12.01 4.86
CA TYR A 389 0.28 -11.37 4.70
C TYR A 389 0.29 -9.87 5.04
N TYR A 390 1.26 -9.16 4.49
CA TYR A 390 1.41 -7.74 4.75
C TYR A 390 0.61 -6.84 3.79
N VAL A 391 0.58 -7.19 2.49
CA VAL A 391 0.17 -6.25 1.41
C VAL A 391 -1.31 -5.89 1.42
N TYR A 392 -2.19 -6.73 1.96
CA TYR A 392 -3.63 -6.42 2.04
C TYR A 392 -3.90 -5.13 2.83
N GLN A 393 -3.01 -4.77 3.75
CA GLN A 393 -3.14 -3.58 4.60
C GLN A 393 -3.06 -2.28 3.80
N TYR A 394 -2.35 -2.26 2.68
CA TYR A 394 -2.37 -1.13 1.75
C TYR A 394 -3.78 -0.91 1.19
N ALA A 395 -4.41 -1.95 0.69
CA ALA A 395 -5.73 -1.87 0.07
C ALA A 395 -6.84 -1.57 1.10
N THR A 396 -6.80 -2.19 2.28
CA THR A 396 -7.78 -1.93 3.35
C THR A 396 -7.59 -0.53 3.93
N GLY A 397 -6.36 -0.10 4.17
CA GLY A 397 -6.04 1.25 4.67
C GLY A 397 -6.48 2.33 3.69
N PHE A 398 -6.18 2.17 2.40
CA PHE A 398 -6.61 3.07 1.33
C PHE A 398 -8.14 3.16 1.25
N SER A 399 -8.84 2.02 1.25
CA SER A 399 -10.31 1.98 1.18
C SER A 399 -10.95 2.65 2.40
N ALA A 400 -10.43 2.40 3.60
CA ALA A 400 -10.90 3.02 4.83
C ALA A 400 -10.69 4.54 4.79
N ALA A 401 -9.53 5.01 4.33
CA ALA A 401 -9.20 6.42 4.22
C ALA A 401 -10.10 7.15 3.21
N ILE A 402 -10.36 6.55 2.04
CA ILE A 402 -11.31 7.10 1.05
C ILE A 402 -12.72 7.21 1.67
N ALA A 403 -13.20 6.15 2.33
CA ALA A 403 -14.52 6.16 2.97
C ALA A 403 -14.63 7.24 4.06
N LEU A 404 -13.59 7.39 4.89
CA LEU A 404 -13.53 8.42 5.95
C LEU A 404 -13.50 9.83 5.36
N SER A 405 -12.65 10.10 4.37
CA SER A 405 -12.55 11.42 3.74
C SER A 405 -13.86 11.82 3.05
N GLN A 406 -14.50 10.88 2.34
CA GLN A 406 -15.81 11.12 1.71
C GLN A 406 -16.89 11.41 2.77
N ARG A 407 -16.88 10.67 3.89
CA ARG A 407 -17.79 10.88 4.99
C ARG A 407 -17.58 12.26 5.63
N ILE A 408 -16.33 12.67 5.87
CA ILE A 408 -15.97 14.01 6.38
C ILE A 408 -16.50 15.11 5.47
N LEU A 409 -16.27 15.00 4.17
CA LEU A 409 -16.70 16.00 3.19
C LEU A 409 -18.23 16.09 3.08
N LYS A 410 -18.94 14.97 3.28
CA LYS A 410 -20.41 14.90 3.13
C LYS A 410 -21.15 15.28 4.41
N GLU A 411 -20.71 14.81 5.58
CA GLU A 411 -21.42 14.90 6.84
C GLU A 411 -20.89 16.03 7.74
N GLY A 412 -19.65 16.51 7.50
CA GLY A 412 -19.05 17.60 8.26
C GLY A 412 -18.72 17.23 9.72
N ALA A 413 -19.01 18.12 10.65
CA ALA A 413 -18.56 18.03 12.05
C ALA A 413 -18.86 16.70 12.76
N PRO A 414 -20.01 16.02 12.60
CA PRO A 414 -20.21 14.70 13.20
C PRO A 414 -19.16 13.66 12.77
N ALA A 415 -18.91 13.57 11.46
CA ALA A 415 -17.90 12.64 10.92
C ALA A 415 -16.47 13.01 11.35
N VAL A 416 -16.16 14.31 11.45
CA VAL A 416 -14.88 14.79 11.97
C VAL A 416 -14.69 14.35 13.42
N ASN A 417 -15.70 14.50 14.28
CA ASN A 417 -15.62 14.08 15.68
C ASN A 417 -15.38 12.58 15.82
N ASP A 418 -16.08 11.76 15.03
CA ASP A 418 -15.89 10.32 15.00
C ASP A 418 -14.47 9.95 14.55
N TYR A 419 -13.96 10.63 13.51
CA TYR A 419 -12.61 10.44 12.99
C TYR A 419 -11.53 10.87 13.99
N ILE A 420 -11.68 12.00 14.67
CA ILE A 420 -10.78 12.42 15.76
C ILE A 420 -10.81 11.40 16.91
N GLY A 421 -11.98 10.82 17.20
CA GLY A 421 -12.11 9.71 18.15
C GLY A 421 -11.28 8.49 17.76
N PHE A 422 -11.27 8.12 16.48
CA PHE A 422 -10.42 7.07 15.92
C PHE A 422 -8.93 7.42 16.07
N LEU A 423 -8.48 8.59 15.63
CA LEU A 423 -7.10 9.03 15.74
C LEU A 423 -6.60 9.10 17.19
N SER A 424 -7.50 9.38 18.13
CA SER A 424 -7.21 9.46 19.56
C SER A 424 -7.22 8.10 20.25
N GLY A 425 -7.57 7.02 19.55
CA GLY A 425 -7.84 5.71 20.12
C GLY A 425 -6.59 4.87 20.42
N GLY A 426 -5.49 5.10 19.70
CA GLY A 426 -4.29 4.26 19.77
C GLY A 426 -4.62 2.78 19.58
N CYS A 427 -4.25 1.92 20.54
CA CYS A 427 -4.67 0.53 20.59
C CYS A 427 -5.59 0.21 21.79
N SER A 428 -6.40 1.18 22.22
CA SER A 428 -7.36 1.00 23.32
C SER A 428 -8.57 0.13 22.97
N LYS A 429 -8.72 -0.23 21.69
CA LYS A 429 -9.64 -1.22 21.13
C LYS A 429 -8.92 -1.98 20.03
N ASP A 430 -9.54 -3.04 19.50
CA ASP A 430 -9.08 -3.62 18.25
C ASP A 430 -9.27 -2.65 17.08
N PRO A 431 -8.49 -2.77 15.99
CA PRO A 431 -8.48 -1.79 14.90
C PRO A 431 -9.83 -1.72 14.15
N ILE A 432 -10.55 -2.83 14.08
CA ILE A 432 -11.86 -2.87 13.41
C ILE A 432 -12.89 -2.09 14.22
N ALA A 433 -12.93 -2.28 15.54
CA ALA A 433 -13.84 -1.53 16.42
C ALA A 433 -13.52 -0.02 16.44
N LEU A 434 -12.25 0.37 16.29
CA LEU A 434 -11.86 1.78 16.15
C LEU A 434 -12.41 2.37 14.85
N LEU A 435 -12.27 1.68 13.72
CA LEU A 435 -12.78 2.12 12.42
C LEU A 435 -14.32 2.14 12.39
N GLN A 436 -14.98 1.14 13.00
CA GLN A 436 -16.44 1.13 13.15
C GLN A 436 -16.92 2.33 13.97
N GLY A 437 -16.19 2.71 15.02
CA GLY A 437 -16.45 3.95 15.78
C GLY A 437 -16.36 5.21 14.93
N ALA A 438 -15.53 5.20 13.88
CA ALA A 438 -15.45 6.27 12.88
C ALA A 438 -16.46 6.09 11.71
N GLY A 439 -17.35 5.10 11.78
CA GLY A 439 -18.38 4.83 10.77
C GLY A 439 -17.93 4.00 9.57
N VAL A 440 -16.76 3.37 9.64
CA VAL A 440 -16.21 2.52 8.57
C VAL A 440 -16.08 1.09 9.08
N ASP A 441 -16.86 0.18 8.51
CA ASP A 441 -16.83 -1.24 8.86
C ASP A 441 -16.09 -2.06 7.81
N MET A 442 -14.82 -2.38 8.11
CA MET A 442 -13.97 -3.18 7.22
C MET A 442 -14.30 -4.68 7.20
N THR A 443 -15.25 -5.15 8.03
CA THR A 443 -15.77 -6.52 7.93
C THR A 443 -16.82 -6.66 6.82
N SER A 444 -17.23 -5.55 6.22
CA SER A 444 -18.16 -5.50 5.08
C SER A 444 -17.45 -5.07 3.80
N LYS A 445 -18.02 -5.41 2.64
CA LYS A 445 -17.52 -4.98 1.32
C LYS A 445 -17.70 -3.47 1.06
N LYS A 446 -18.55 -2.82 1.84
CA LYS A 446 -19.01 -1.44 1.57
C LYS A 446 -17.86 -0.43 1.40
N PRO A 447 -16.86 -0.32 2.30
CA PRO A 447 -15.80 0.68 2.15
C PRO A 447 -14.99 0.50 0.87
N VAL A 448 -14.69 -0.75 0.50
CA VAL A 448 -13.96 -1.08 -0.73
C VAL A 448 -14.80 -0.75 -1.96
N THR A 449 -16.07 -1.15 -1.97
CA THR A 449 -16.99 -0.88 -3.09
C THR A 449 -17.21 0.62 -3.30
N GLU A 450 -17.35 1.41 -2.22
CA GLU A 450 -17.51 2.86 -2.30
C GLU A 450 -16.23 3.54 -2.83
N ALA A 451 -15.05 3.07 -2.42
CA ALA A 451 -13.79 3.55 -2.96
C ALA A 451 -13.67 3.25 -4.46
N LEU A 452 -14.01 2.03 -4.88
CA LEU A 452 -13.95 1.63 -6.30
C LEU A 452 -15.01 2.34 -7.16
N LYS A 453 -16.15 2.71 -6.59
CA LYS A 453 -17.13 3.55 -7.26
C LYS A 453 -16.56 4.95 -7.57
N LEU A 454 -15.86 5.56 -6.63
CA LEU A 454 -15.15 6.83 -6.87
C LEU A 454 -14.13 6.68 -8.00
N PHE A 455 -13.39 5.56 -8.04
CA PHE A 455 -12.48 5.26 -9.15
C PHE A 455 -13.22 5.24 -10.49
N GLY A 456 -14.39 4.61 -10.56
CA GLY A 456 -15.25 4.60 -11.76
C GLY A 456 -15.69 6.01 -12.18
N GLU A 457 -16.11 6.85 -11.22
CA GLU A 457 -16.52 8.24 -11.47
C GLU A 457 -15.34 9.09 -12.01
N LEU A 458 -14.15 8.90 -11.49
CA LEU A 458 -12.92 9.56 -11.96
C LEU A 458 -12.52 9.13 -13.38
N ILE A 459 -12.73 7.87 -13.75
CA ILE A 459 -12.50 7.38 -15.12
C ILE A 459 -13.46 8.06 -16.11
N ASP A 460 -14.75 8.20 -15.73
CA ASP A 460 -15.76 8.90 -16.56
C ASP A 460 -15.35 10.36 -16.78
N GLU A 461 -14.97 11.06 -15.71
CA GLU A 461 -14.52 12.44 -15.79
C GLU A 461 -13.25 12.57 -16.65
N MET A 462 -12.28 11.65 -16.50
CA MET A 462 -11.08 11.65 -17.34
C MET A 462 -11.42 11.49 -18.82
N GLU A 463 -12.33 10.59 -19.14
CA GLU A 463 -12.76 10.39 -20.52
C GLU A 463 -13.44 11.65 -21.10
N GLU A 464 -14.26 12.34 -20.32
CA GLU A 464 -14.88 13.61 -20.73
C GLU A 464 -13.85 14.73 -20.96
N LEU A 465 -12.83 14.82 -20.10
CA LEU A 465 -11.78 15.86 -20.22
C LEU A 465 -10.87 15.66 -21.43
N MET A 466 -10.68 14.39 -21.84
CA MET A 466 -9.74 14.01 -22.91
C MET A 466 -10.41 13.87 -24.29
N ASN A 467 -11.75 13.91 -24.38
CA ASN A 467 -12.51 14.01 -25.62
C ASN A 467 -12.68 15.48 -26.07
#